data_cc16d59a87cb605f8622743f37eef0a3
#
_entry.id   cc16d59a87cb605f8622743f37eef0a3
#
_cell.length_a   1.000
_cell.length_b   1.000
_cell.length_c   1.000
_cell.angle_alpha   90.00
_cell.angle_beta   90.00
_cell.angle_gamma   90.00
#
_symmetry.space_group_name_H-M   'P 1'
#
loop_
_entity.id
_entity.type
_entity.pdbx_description
1 polymer ?
#
loop_
_entity_poly.entity_id
_entity_poly.type
_entity_poly.pdbx_seq_one_letter_code
_entity_poly.pdbx_strand_id
1 'polypeptide(L)'
;MTSSLHPVRLSLLAALIAVALSGCGKPGDQASRTAPATSPEPTAAPVGGESGRAPIGGDASAKAMLQVLEGNVVALSKQALSRNVSKTVADFARETIAVHHDADPATAGKGGPGDAEKIDAQVAKGRAQLQALGDEKDDSAYMNAYAAAMVRQYSDALSVIDAELVPAAKEDATRQELQQARKRIAEQLERAQALASARY
;
A
#
# COMPACT_ATOMS: atom_id res chain seq x y z
N MET A 1 -51.91 13.46 13.98
CA MET A 1 -51.76 14.69 14.74
C MET A 1 -50.43 14.60 15.47
N THR A 2 -49.39 15.26 15.23
CA THR A 2 -49.01 16.54 14.60
C THR A 2 -47.58 16.40 14.06
N SER A 3 -47.37 16.81 12.81
CA SER A 3 -46.09 16.94 12.18
C SER A 3 -45.25 18.01 12.85
N SER A 4 -43.94 17.76 13.01
CA SER A 4 -42.95 18.83 13.30
C SER A 4 -41.78 18.70 12.33
N LEU A 5 -41.83 19.58 11.34
CA LEU A 5 -40.80 19.89 10.38
C LEU A 5 -39.78 20.84 11.05
N HIS A 6 -38.48 20.48 11.07
CA HIS A 6 -37.41 21.42 11.43
C HIS A 6 -36.57 21.71 10.18
N PRO A 7 -36.33 22.99 9.89
CA PRO A 7 -35.67 23.42 8.66
C PRO A 7 -34.15 23.34 8.74
N VAL A 8 -33.61 22.87 7.62
CA VAL A 8 -32.19 22.87 7.21
C VAL A 8 -31.62 24.28 7.27
N ARG A 9 -30.50 24.45 7.95
CA ARG A 9 -29.66 25.65 7.78
C ARG A 9 -28.39 25.26 6.99
N LEU A 10 -28.43 25.68 5.73
CA LEU A 10 -27.28 25.74 4.84
C LEU A 10 -26.37 26.88 5.33
N SER A 11 -25.10 26.58 5.63
CA SER A 11 -24.05 27.57 5.80
C SER A 11 -22.97 27.34 4.75
N LEU A 12 -23.02 28.13 3.69
CA LEU A 12 -21.91 28.30 2.75
C LEU A 12 -20.82 29.11 3.43
N LEU A 13 -19.59 28.61 3.47
CA LEU A 13 -18.38 29.40 3.74
C LEU A 13 -17.43 29.20 2.56
N ALA A 14 -17.44 30.21 1.67
CA ALA A 14 -16.47 30.38 0.61
C ALA A 14 -15.23 31.07 1.19
N ALA A 15 -14.06 30.45 1.13
CA ALA A 15 -12.77 31.08 1.40
C ALA A 15 -12.01 31.27 0.10
N LEU A 16 -11.94 32.48 -0.38
CA LEU A 16 -11.08 32.96 -1.45
C LEU A 16 -9.66 33.16 -0.91
N ILE A 17 -8.68 32.48 -1.48
CA ILE A 17 -7.25 32.78 -1.27
C ILE A 17 -6.73 33.43 -2.55
N ALA A 18 -6.45 34.75 -2.46
CA ALA A 18 -5.77 35.51 -3.47
C ALA A 18 -4.26 35.36 -3.35
N VAL A 19 -3.60 34.90 -4.41
CA VAL A 19 -2.14 34.88 -4.53
C VAL A 19 -1.71 36.15 -5.26
N ALA A 20 -0.99 37.02 -4.57
CA ALA A 20 -0.38 38.22 -5.15
C ALA A 20 0.99 37.93 -5.73
N LEU A 21 1.16 38.06 -7.02
CA LEU A 21 2.46 38.18 -7.68
C LEU A 21 2.87 39.66 -7.66
N SER A 22 4.06 39.96 -7.14
CA SER A 22 4.71 41.25 -7.38
C SER A 22 6.22 41.10 -7.25
N GLY A 23 6.94 41.48 -8.28
CA GLY A 23 8.39 41.56 -8.24
C GLY A 23 9.06 41.76 -9.59
N CYS A 24 8.78 42.90 -10.25
CA CYS A 24 9.61 43.43 -11.34
C CYS A 24 10.79 44.19 -10.77
N GLY A 25 12.00 43.87 -11.27
CA GLY A 25 13.18 44.68 -11.09
C GLY A 25 14.02 44.69 -12.38
N LYS A 26 14.14 45.87 -13.00
CA LYS A 26 14.74 46.15 -14.29
C LYS A 26 16.19 46.67 -14.12
N PRO A 27 16.92 47.01 -15.21
CA PRO A 27 18.26 46.49 -15.50
C PRO A 27 19.38 47.52 -15.27
N GLY A 28 20.62 47.07 -15.22
CA GLY A 28 21.79 47.93 -15.24
C GLY A 28 22.89 47.31 -16.11
N ASP A 29 23.21 48.01 -17.19
CA ASP A 29 24.31 47.80 -18.06
C ASP A 29 25.64 47.85 -17.32
N GLN A 30 26.60 47.00 -17.70
CA GLN A 30 27.88 47.47 -18.24
C GLN A 30 28.79 46.31 -18.70
N ALA A 31 29.31 46.53 -19.87
CA ALA A 31 30.27 45.72 -20.58
C ALA A 31 31.62 45.58 -19.85
N SER A 32 32.28 44.45 -19.97
CA SER A 32 33.63 44.32 -20.52
C SER A 32 34.19 42.90 -20.40
N ARG A 33 34.46 42.31 -21.55
CA ARG A 33 35.60 41.48 -21.96
C ARG A 33 36.19 40.48 -20.95
N THR A 34 36.25 39.22 -21.32
CA THR A 34 37.46 38.46 -21.65
C THR A 34 37.24 36.97 -21.50
N ALA A 35 37.42 36.26 -22.57
CA ALA A 35 37.86 34.87 -22.77
C ALA A 35 37.16 33.68 -22.07
N PRO A 36 37.05 32.55 -22.74
CA PRO A 36 36.21 31.45 -22.38
C PRO A 36 36.86 30.56 -21.33
N ALA A 37 36.28 30.53 -20.14
CA ALA A 37 36.53 29.45 -19.22
C ALA A 37 35.46 28.40 -19.48
N THR A 38 35.91 27.26 -19.92
CA THR A 38 35.09 26.03 -20.02
C THR A 38 34.55 25.71 -18.66
N SER A 39 33.27 26.06 -18.41
CA SER A 39 32.53 25.55 -17.26
C SER A 39 32.32 24.06 -17.45
N PRO A 40 32.68 23.22 -16.48
CA PRO A 40 32.20 21.84 -16.48
C PRO A 40 30.71 21.88 -16.31
N GLU A 41 30.00 21.29 -17.25
CA GLU A 41 28.58 20.97 -17.21
C GLU A 41 28.29 20.26 -15.88
N PRO A 42 27.33 20.73 -15.08
CA PRO A 42 26.94 19.98 -13.91
C PRO A 42 26.29 18.68 -14.39
N THR A 43 27.06 17.60 -14.32
CA THR A 43 26.52 16.25 -14.42
C THR A 43 25.42 16.14 -13.38
N ALA A 44 24.18 16.19 -13.82
CA ALA A 44 23.02 15.89 -12.99
C ALA A 44 23.23 14.48 -12.42
N ALA A 45 23.59 14.42 -11.14
CA ALA A 45 23.58 13.19 -10.41
C ALA A 45 22.15 12.62 -10.48
N PRO A 46 21.97 11.34 -10.78
CA PRO A 46 20.65 10.74 -10.74
C PRO A 46 20.17 10.80 -9.29
N VAL A 47 19.17 11.64 -9.02
CA VAL A 47 18.36 11.59 -7.78
C VAL A 47 17.49 10.35 -7.87
N GLY A 48 18.09 9.22 -7.67
CA GLY A 48 17.46 7.92 -7.51
C GLY A 48 17.85 7.39 -6.15
N GLY A 49 17.23 7.91 -5.11
CA GLY A 49 17.25 7.30 -3.78
C GLY A 49 16.33 6.08 -3.75
N GLU A 50 16.53 5.12 -4.62
CA GLU A 50 16.07 3.76 -4.39
C GLU A 50 17.04 3.15 -3.39
N SER A 51 16.53 2.95 -2.18
CA SER A 51 17.17 2.09 -1.20
C SER A 51 17.56 0.79 -1.90
N GLY A 52 18.85 0.58 -2.10
CA GLY A 52 19.41 -0.56 -2.83
C GLY A 52 19.16 -1.88 -2.11
N ARG A 53 17.91 -2.29 -2.02
CA ARG A 53 17.52 -3.60 -1.57
C ARG A 53 17.69 -4.55 -2.75
N ALA A 54 18.63 -5.47 -2.66
CA ALA A 54 18.80 -6.48 -3.70
C ALA A 54 17.47 -7.18 -3.96
N PRO A 55 17.08 -7.45 -5.21
CA PRO A 55 15.82 -8.12 -5.53
C PRO A 55 15.76 -9.50 -4.88
N ILE A 56 14.55 -10.02 -4.66
CA ILE A 56 14.34 -11.40 -4.21
C ILE A 56 14.91 -12.37 -5.26
N GLY A 57 15.60 -13.41 -4.81
CA GLY A 57 16.30 -14.36 -5.66
C GLY A 57 15.57 -15.68 -5.88
N GLY A 58 14.96 -15.88 -7.06
CA GLY A 58 14.48 -17.17 -7.55
C GLY A 58 13.10 -17.60 -7.02
N ASP A 59 12.65 -18.75 -7.53
CA ASP A 59 11.28 -19.25 -7.38
C ASP A 59 10.87 -19.55 -5.93
N ALA A 60 11.75 -20.17 -5.17
CA ALA A 60 11.47 -20.50 -3.75
C ALA A 60 11.21 -19.24 -2.91
N SER A 61 12.04 -18.21 -3.12
CA SER A 61 11.89 -16.93 -2.39
C SER A 61 10.66 -16.16 -2.85
N ALA A 62 10.36 -16.18 -4.14
CA ALA A 62 9.16 -15.55 -4.69
C ALA A 62 7.88 -16.18 -4.12
N LYS A 63 7.81 -17.51 -4.08
CA LYS A 63 6.69 -18.25 -3.47
C LYS A 63 6.56 -17.99 -1.97
N ALA A 64 7.68 -18.01 -1.24
CA ALA A 64 7.69 -17.75 0.20
C ALA A 64 7.20 -16.33 0.52
N MET A 65 7.64 -15.32 -0.23
CA MET A 65 7.20 -13.94 -0.06
C MET A 65 5.70 -13.78 -0.41
N LEU A 66 5.24 -14.38 -1.51
CA LEU A 66 3.81 -14.38 -1.86
C LEU A 66 2.97 -14.96 -0.72
N GLN A 67 3.38 -16.10 -0.16
CA GLN A 67 2.68 -16.76 0.94
C GLN A 67 2.60 -15.86 2.18
N VAL A 68 3.66 -15.09 2.49
CA VAL A 68 3.63 -14.12 3.60
C VAL A 68 2.69 -12.97 3.30
N LEU A 69 2.70 -12.42 2.08
CA LEU A 69 1.80 -11.31 1.69
C LEU A 69 0.33 -11.72 1.81
N GLU A 70 -0.03 -12.88 1.25
CA GLU A 70 -1.39 -13.40 1.32
C GLU A 70 -1.78 -13.81 2.76
N GLY A 71 -0.86 -14.40 3.51
CA GLY A 71 -1.09 -14.79 4.91
C GLY A 71 -1.33 -13.60 5.85
N ASN A 72 -0.73 -12.45 5.58
CA ASN A 72 -0.96 -11.24 6.35
C ASN A 72 -2.41 -10.75 6.22
N VAL A 73 -3.01 -10.76 5.02
CA VAL A 73 -4.42 -10.36 4.83
C VAL A 73 -5.38 -11.38 5.46
N VAL A 74 -5.04 -12.67 5.44
CA VAL A 74 -5.78 -13.73 6.15
C VAL A 74 -5.76 -13.49 7.67
N ALA A 75 -4.60 -13.15 8.24
CA ALA A 75 -4.46 -12.87 9.68
C ALA A 75 -5.30 -11.67 10.11
N LEU A 76 -5.26 -10.56 9.36
CA LEU A 76 -6.09 -9.37 9.60
C LEU A 76 -7.58 -9.72 9.52
N SER A 77 -7.98 -10.53 8.54
CA SER A 77 -9.38 -10.93 8.35
C SER A 77 -9.88 -11.86 9.45
N LYS A 78 -9.04 -12.79 9.92
CA LYS A 78 -9.36 -13.62 11.10
C LYS A 78 -9.55 -12.76 12.36
N GLN A 79 -8.71 -11.75 12.56
CA GLN A 79 -8.88 -10.81 13.67
C GLN A 79 -10.20 -10.02 13.54
N ALA A 80 -10.54 -9.55 12.33
CA ALA A 80 -11.81 -8.84 12.11
C ALA A 80 -13.03 -9.69 12.47
N LEU A 81 -13.02 -10.98 12.15
CA LEU A 81 -14.09 -11.90 12.51
C LEU A 81 -14.18 -12.21 14.02
N SER A 82 -13.14 -11.94 14.80
CA SER A 82 -13.15 -12.05 16.26
C SER A 82 -13.69 -10.80 16.96
N ARG A 83 -14.06 -9.77 16.21
CA ARG A 83 -14.55 -8.47 16.70
C ARG A 83 -16.03 -8.29 16.38
N ASN A 84 -16.66 -7.32 17.05
CA ASN A 84 -18.04 -6.92 16.75
C ASN A 84 -18.08 -5.99 15.53
N VAL A 85 -17.92 -6.57 14.33
CA VAL A 85 -17.91 -5.83 13.08
C VAL A 85 -19.24 -5.93 12.34
N SER A 86 -19.49 -4.97 11.45
CA SER A 86 -20.67 -4.99 10.58
C SER A 86 -20.71 -6.23 9.68
N LYS A 87 -21.91 -6.61 9.23
CA LYS A 87 -22.06 -7.73 8.28
C LYS A 87 -21.20 -7.56 7.04
N THR A 88 -21.12 -6.36 6.50
CA THR A 88 -20.31 -6.06 5.30
C THR A 88 -18.83 -6.34 5.52
N VAL A 89 -18.28 -5.90 6.66
CA VAL A 89 -16.89 -6.18 7.03
C VAL A 89 -16.66 -7.68 7.26
N ALA A 90 -17.59 -8.34 7.96
CA ALA A 90 -17.51 -9.77 8.21
C ALA A 90 -17.56 -10.61 6.92
N ASP A 91 -18.42 -10.24 5.98
CA ASP A 91 -18.53 -10.94 4.69
C ASP A 91 -17.26 -10.78 3.86
N PHE A 92 -16.70 -9.56 3.77
CA PHE A 92 -15.43 -9.30 3.13
C PHE A 92 -14.28 -10.10 3.79
N ALA A 93 -14.22 -10.14 5.11
CA ALA A 93 -13.19 -10.89 5.83
C ALA A 93 -13.29 -12.41 5.57
N ARG A 94 -14.51 -12.99 5.53
CA ARG A 94 -14.70 -14.40 5.18
C ARG A 94 -14.28 -14.69 3.75
N GLU A 95 -14.64 -13.81 2.83
CA GLU A 95 -14.23 -13.94 1.43
C GLU A 95 -12.71 -13.88 1.27
N THR A 96 -12.04 -12.91 1.91
CA THR A 96 -10.57 -12.83 1.92
C THR A 96 -9.95 -14.14 2.40
N ILE A 97 -10.44 -14.72 3.50
CA ILE A 97 -9.95 -16.01 4.02
C ILE A 97 -10.19 -17.13 3.00
N ALA A 98 -11.34 -17.16 2.34
CA ALA A 98 -11.65 -18.19 1.35
C ALA A 98 -10.77 -18.09 0.09
N VAL A 99 -10.48 -16.88 -0.37
CA VAL A 99 -9.64 -16.62 -1.56
C VAL A 99 -8.17 -16.97 -1.30
N HIS A 100 -7.68 -16.76 -0.07
CA HIS A 100 -6.29 -16.95 0.33
C HIS A 100 -6.13 -18.09 1.36
N HIS A 101 -6.99 -19.12 1.33
CA HIS A 101 -7.11 -20.15 2.37
C HIS A 101 -5.82 -20.94 2.64
N ASP A 102 -4.97 -21.13 1.64
CA ASP A 102 -3.72 -21.87 1.73
C ASP A 102 -2.54 -21.02 2.28
N ALA A 103 -2.75 -19.73 2.48
CA ALA A 103 -1.69 -18.83 2.89
C ALA A 103 -1.58 -18.74 4.42
N ASP A 104 -0.43 -19.12 4.96
CA ASP A 104 -0.07 -18.96 6.38
C ASP A 104 1.37 -18.42 6.50
N PRO A 105 1.56 -17.20 7.03
CA PRO A 105 2.89 -16.64 7.19
C PRO A 105 3.79 -17.46 8.10
N ALA A 106 3.22 -18.25 9.00
CA ALA A 106 4.00 -19.11 9.92
C ALA A 106 4.62 -20.32 9.21
N THR A 107 4.01 -20.78 8.12
CA THR A 107 4.48 -21.92 7.32
C THR A 107 5.21 -21.50 6.05
N ALA A 108 5.28 -20.20 5.77
CA ALA A 108 6.03 -19.67 4.64
C ALA A 108 7.49 -20.11 4.71
N GLY A 109 8.04 -20.58 3.59
CA GLY A 109 9.44 -20.96 3.50
C GLY A 109 10.37 -19.78 3.80
N LYS A 110 11.63 -20.08 4.10
CA LYS A 110 12.65 -19.04 4.33
C LYS A 110 13.20 -18.42 3.04
N GLY A 111 12.78 -18.95 1.89
CA GLY A 111 13.35 -18.57 0.61
C GLY A 111 14.75 -19.10 0.38
N GLY A 112 15.43 -18.55 -0.62
CA GLY A 112 16.83 -18.84 -0.90
C GLY A 112 17.81 -18.10 0.00
N PRO A 113 19.11 -18.43 -0.12
CA PRO A 113 20.15 -17.71 0.61
C PRO A 113 20.09 -16.20 0.37
N GLY A 114 20.09 -15.41 1.44
CA GLY A 114 20.04 -13.95 1.40
C GLY A 114 18.63 -13.33 1.42
N ASP A 115 17.56 -14.13 1.22
CA ASP A 115 16.19 -13.61 1.19
C ASP A 115 15.43 -13.77 2.51
N ALA A 116 15.93 -14.62 3.40
CA ALA A 116 15.30 -14.90 4.70
C ALA A 116 15.02 -13.61 5.50
N GLU A 117 15.98 -12.68 5.52
CA GLU A 117 15.83 -11.40 6.24
C GLU A 117 14.66 -10.57 5.68
N LYS A 118 14.49 -10.53 4.35
CA LYS A 118 13.37 -9.80 3.72
C LYS A 118 12.03 -10.43 4.03
N ILE A 119 11.98 -11.76 3.98
CA ILE A 119 10.78 -12.53 4.31
C ILE A 119 10.42 -12.32 5.78
N ASP A 120 11.39 -12.43 6.69
CA ASP A 120 11.20 -12.20 8.12
C ASP A 120 10.77 -10.75 8.41
N ALA A 121 11.31 -9.75 7.69
CA ALA A 121 10.89 -8.36 7.78
C ALA A 121 9.43 -8.17 7.33
N GLN A 122 9.00 -8.85 6.28
CA GLN A 122 7.60 -8.80 5.83
C GLN A 122 6.64 -9.47 6.82
N VAL A 123 7.06 -10.59 7.44
CA VAL A 123 6.32 -11.23 8.55
C VAL A 123 6.20 -10.27 9.73
N ALA A 124 7.30 -9.61 10.12
CA ALA A 124 7.32 -8.64 11.21
C ALA A 124 6.40 -7.44 10.92
N LYS A 125 6.40 -6.93 9.67
CA LYS A 125 5.48 -5.87 9.22
C LYS A 125 4.02 -6.29 9.39
N GLY A 126 3.66 -7.50 8.97
CA GLY A 126 2.31 -8.03 9.13
C GLY A 126 1.89 -8.15 10.60
N ARG A 127 2.76 -8.64 11.47
CA ARG A 127 2.51 -8.72 12.93
C ARG A 127 2.29 -7.34 13.55
N ALA A 128 3.13 -6.36 13.20
CA ALA A 128 2.98 -4.98 13.70
C ALA A 128 1.64 -4.37 13.28
N GLN A 129 1.20 -4.61 12.05
CA GLN A 129 -0.11 -4.14 11.57
C GLN A 129 -1.27 -4.84 12.29
N LEU A 130 -1.17 -6.14 12.51
CA LEU A 130 -2.16 -6.91 13.28
C LEU A 130 -2.29 -6.39 14.70
N GLN A 131 -1.15 -6.09 15.35
CA GLN A 131 -1.13 -5.49 16.69
C GLN A 131 -1.76 -4.10 16.69
N ALA A 132 -1.32 -3.21 15.79
CA ALA A 132 -1.85 -1.85 15.70
C ALA A 132 -3.37 -1.84 15.48
N LEU A 133 -3.87 -2.74 14.64
CA LEU A 133 -5.31 -2.89 14.43
C LEU A 133 -6.01 -3.43 15.69
N GLY A 134 -5.39 -4.36 16.42
CA GLY A 134 -5.91 -4.92 17.67
C GLY A 134 -6.00 -3.92 18.81
N ASP A 135 -5.21 -2.85 18.78
CA ASP A 135 -5.20 -1.79 19.78
C ASP A 135 -6.39 -0.82 19.65
N GLU A 136 -7.08 -0.81 18.49
CA GLU A 136 -8.30 -0.03 18.31
C GLU A 136 -9.41 -0.54 19.24
N LYS A 137 -9.99 0.36 20.04
CA LYS A 137 -10.99 0.01 21.04
C LYS A 137 -12.42 0.26 20.58
N ASP A 138 -12.62 1.26 19.73
CA ASP A 138 -13.91 1.59 19.15
C ASP A 138 -14.18 0.73 17.92
N ASP A 139 -15.38 0.14 17.83
CA ASP A 139 -15.72 -0.77 16.73
C ASP A 139 -15.77 -0.05 15.38
N SER A 140 -16.22 1.19 15.32
CA SER A 140 -16.26 1.97 14.07
C SER A 140 -14.86 2.38 13.64
N ALA A 141 -14.01 2.83 14.57
CA ALA A 141 -12.60 3.11 14.30
C ALA A 141 -11.87 1.85 13.83
N TYR A 142 -12.13 0.70 14.48
CA TYR A 142 -11.58 -0.58 14.06
C TYR A 142 -11.98 -0.95 12.61
N MET A 143 -13.27 -0.86 12.26
CA MET A 143 -13.75 -1.21 10.92
C MET A 143 -13.14 -0.31 9.85
N ASN A 144 -13.03 1.00 10.09
CA ASN A 144 -12.37 1.94 9.19
C ASN A 144 -10.86 1.65 9.06
N ALA A 145 -10.18 1.36 10.17
CA ALA A 145 -8.76 1.02 10.20
C ALA A 145 -8.49 -0.32 9.47
N TYR A 146 -9.36 -1.33 9.65
CA TYR A 146 -9.30 -2.61 8.93
C TYR A 146 -9.42 -2.41 7.42
N ALA A 147 -10.46 -1.70 6.97
CA ALA A 147 -10.66 -1.44 5.54
C ALA A 147 -9.46 -0.70 4.92
N ALA A 148 -8.93 0.32 5.59
CA ALA A 148 -7.73 1.04 5.16
C ALA A 148 -6.48 0.15 5.16
N ALA A 149 -6.34 -0.75 6.14
CA ALA A 149 -5.23 -1.70 6.20
C ALA A 149 -5.29 -2.68 5.03
N MET A 150 -6.47 -3.21 4.67
CA MET A 150 -6.64 -4.12 3.54
C MET A 150 -6.30 -3.45 2.21
N VAL A 151 -6.70 -2.19 1.99
CA VAL A 151 -6.30 -1.43 0.80
C VAL A 151 -4.78 -1.32 0.71
N ARG A 152 -4.10 -0.94 1.80
CA ARG A 152 -2.64 -0.82 1.83
C ARG A 152 -1.96 -2.17 1.57
N GLN A 153 -2.42 -3.24 2.22
CA GLN A 153 -1.84 -4.58 2.06
C GLN A 153 -1.92 -5.08 0.62
N TYR A 154 -3.07 -4.94 -0.02
CA TYR A 154 -3.22 -5.37 -1.41
C TYR A 154 -2.45 -4.48 -2.39
N SER A 155 -2.39 -3.17 -2.17
CA SER A 155 -1.56 -2.27 -2.99
C SER A 155 -0.07 -2.57 -2.85
N ASP A 156 0.41 -2.79 -1.63
CA ASP A 156 1.79 -3.18 -1.35
C ASP A 156 2.12 -4.54 -1.99
N ALA A 157 1.21 -5.51 -1.88
CA ALA A 157 1.39 -6.84 -2.47
C ALA A 157 1.50 -6.78 -4.00
N LEU A 158 0.66 -6.01 -4.69
CA LEU A 158 0.78 -5.80 -6.14
C LEU A 158 2.12 -5.19 -6.51
N SER A 159 2.56 -4.18 -5.77
CA SER A 159 3.87 -3.55 -6.02
C SER A 159 5.02 -4.55 -5.87
N VAL A 160 5.01 -5.37 -4.82
CA VAL A 160 6.05 -6.39 -4.59
C VAL A 160 6.00 -7.46 -5.68
N ILE A 161 4.81 -7.95 -6.05
CA ILE A 161 4.66 -8.95 -7.11
C ILE A 161 5.23 -8.42 -8.43
N ASP A 162 4.88 -7.20 -8.83
CA ASP A 162 5.28 -6.62 -10.10
C ASP A 162 6.76 -6.23 -10.14
N ALA A 163 7.28 -5.64 -9.06
CA ALA A 163 8.65 -5.12 -9.02
C ALA A 163 9.69 -6.18 -8.62
N GLU A 164 9.32 -7.18 -7.82
CA GLU A 164 10.30 -8.11 -7.26
C GLU A 164 10.02 -9.58 -7.63
N LEU A 165 8.76 -10.08 -7.46
CA LEU A 165 8.52 -11.52 -7.53
C LEU A 165 8.48 -12.04 -8.98
N VAL A 166 7.74 -11.38 -9.86
CA VAL A 166 7.64 -11.78 -11.27
C VAL A 166 9.00 -11.70 -11.98
N PRO A 167 9.81 -10.62 -11.81
CA PRO A 167 11.15 -10.58 -12.37
C PRO A 167 12.11 -11.65 -11.81
N ALA A 168 11.94 -12.07 -10.55
CA ALA A 168 12.77 -13.08 -9.90
C ALA A 168 12.42 -14.52 -10.32
N ALA A 169 11.22 -14.77 -10.77
CA ALA A 169 10.74 -16.10 -11.15
C ALA A 169 11.46 -16.61 -12.40
N LYS A 170 12.10 -17.76 -12.28
CA LYS A 170 12.84 -18.43 -13.37
C LYS A 170 12.00 -19.47 -14.08
N GLU A 171 11.18 -20.20 -13.32
CA GLU A 171 10.29 -21.24 -13.84
C GLU A 171 8.99 -20.64 -14.36
N ASP A 172 8.53 -21.11 -15.53
CA ASP A 172 7.26 -20.66 -16.11
C ASP A 172 6.05 -20.95 -15.19
N ALA A 173 6.07 -22.08 -14.50
CA ALA A 173 5.04 -22.43 -13.52
C ALA A 173 4.94 -21.41 -12.38
N THR A 174 6.08 -21.00 -11.83
CA THR A 174 6.13 -19.95 -10.79
C THR A 174 5.63 -18.61 -11.33
N ARG A 175 6.02 -18.25 -12.53
CA ARG A 175 5.59 -17.01 -13.18
C ARG A 175 4.07 -16.98 -13.39
N GLN A 176 3.49 -18.10 -13.83
CA GLN A 176 2.04 -18.26 -13.99
C GLN A 176 1.30 -18.16 -12.64
N GLU A 177 1.82 -18.81 -11.60
CA GLU A 177 1.28 -18.73 -10.23
C GLU A 177 1.25 -17.28 -9.72
N LEU A 178 2.34 -16.55 -9.87
CA LEU A 178 2.44 -15.14 -9.48
C LEU A 178 1.46 -14.25 -10.27
N GLN A 179 1.29 -14.48 -11.57
CA GLN A 179 0.32 -13.74 -12.38
C GLN A 179 -1.13 -14.02 -11.97
N GLN A 180 -1.45 -15.26 -11.61
CA GLN A 180 -2.77 -15.61 -11.08
C GLN A 180 -3.00 -14.97 -9.72
N ALA A 181 -2.00 -15.01 -8.82
CA ALA A 181 -2.05 -14.32 -7.53
C ALA A 181 -2.25 -12.82 -7.71
N ARG A 182 -1.50 -12.19 -8.63
CA ARG A 182 -1.64 -10.78 -8.96
C ARG A 182 -3.07 -10.42 -9.36
N LYS A 183 -3.70 -11.24 -10.21
CA LYS A 183 -5.09 -11.01 -10.62
C LYS A 183 -6.05 -11.08 -9.44
N ARG A 184 -5.96 -12.15 -8.63
CA ARG A 184 -6.80 -12.30 -7.43
C ARG A 184 -6.63 -11.11 -6.47
N ILE A 185 -5.40 -10.68 -6.23
CA ILE A 185 -5.08 -9.56 -5.33
C ILE A 185 -5.62 -8.24 -5.88
N ALA A 186 -5.57 -8.00 -7.20
CA ALA A 186 -6.15 -6.81 -7.82
C ALA A 186 -7.68 -6.77 -7.65
N GLU A 187 -8.37 -7.88 -7.84
CA GLU A 187 -9.82 -8.00 -7.61
C GLU A 187 -10.17 -7.74 -6.12
N GLN A 188 -9.36 -8.24 -5.19
CA GLN A 188 -9.55 -8.00 -3.77
C GLN A 188 -9.24 -6.54 -3.37
N LEU A 189 -8.29 -5.87 -4.04
CA LEU A 189 -8.02 -4.46 -3.84
C LEU A 189 -9.24 -3.59 -4.18
N GLU A 190 -9.89 -3.85 -5.31
CA GLU A 190 -11.12 -3.13 -5.70
C GLU A 190 -12.22 -3.27 -4.65
N ARG A 191 -12.40 -4.48 -4.10
CA ARG A 191 -13.37 -4.75 -3.03
C ARG A 191 -12.99 -4.07 -1.71
N ALA A 192 -11.69 -4.06 -1.37
CA ALA A 192 -11.18 -3.36 -0.19
C ALA A 192 -11.40 -1.83 -0.31
N GLN A 193 -11.21 -1.27 -1.51
CA GLN A 193 -11.49 0.15 -1.78
C GLN A 193 -12.99 0.47 -1.64
N ALA A 194 -13.87 -0.40 -2.14
CA ALA A 194 -15.32 -0.25 -1.94
C ALA A 194 -15.68 -0.31 -0.45
N LEU A 195 -15.08 -1.26 0.30
CA LEU A 195 -15.25 -1.36 1.75
C LEU A 195 -14.81 -0.09 2.47
N ALA A 196 -13.63 0.44 2.14
CA ALA A 196 -13.08 1.66 2.74
C ALA A 196 -13.92 2.91 2.44
N SER A 197 -14.62 2.92 1.30
CA SER A 197 -15.50 4.03 0.90
C SER A 197 -16.83 4.04 1.68
N ALA A 198 -17.22 2.90 2.27
CA ALA A 198 -18.51 2.78 2.97
C ALA A 198 -18.56 3.57 4.29
N ARG A 199 -17.43 3.82 4.94
CA ARG A 199 -17.26 4.45 6.27
C ARG A 199 -18.19 3.87 7.36
N TYR A 200 -17.66 3.61 8.51
CA TYR A 200 -18.33 2.92 9.62
C TYR A 200 -18.42 3.80 10.87
#